data_6a054db0e841661005f124a186ae1fc1
#
_entry.id   6a054db0e841661005f124a186ae1fc1
#
_cell.length_a   1.000
_cell.length_b   1.000
_cell.length_c   1.000
_cell.angle_alpha   90.00
_cell.angle_beta   90.00
_cell.angle_gamma   90.00
#
_symmetry.space_group_name_H-M   'P 1'
#
loop_
_entity.id
_entity.type
_entity.pdbx_description
1 polymer ?
#
loop_
_entity_poly.entity_id
_entity_poly.type
_entity_poly.pdbx_seq_one_letter_code
_entity_poly.pdbx_strand_id
1 'polypeptide(L)'
;TEIIRAVTEAGYGAEKKKAGNIQTTQKAVGEDILKDQESPKLKRRFIYSLGFLLILMYISMGHMMWGWPLPEFLSGNHVAMGLLQLLLTVVIMIINQKFFVSGWKSFIHGAPNMDTLVAMGAGAAFLYSTYALFAMTDAQTRGDSGRVMSYMHEFYFESAAMILTLITVGKMLEARSKGRTTDALKS
;
A
#
# COMPACT_ATOMS: atom_id res chain seq x y z
N THR A 1 -17.73 -32.43 31.65
CA THR A 1 -17.63 -31.29 32.59
C THR A 1 -16.24 -31.20 33.24
N GLU A 2 -15.57 -32.29 33.58
CA GLU A 2 -14.25 -32.31 34.17
C GLU A 2 -13.14 -31.78 33.23
N ILE A 3 -13.21 -32.11 31.94
CA ILE A 3 -12.24 -31.65 30.93
C ILE A 3 -12.25 -30.12 30.78
N ILE A 4 -13.46 -29.52 30.80
CA ILE A 4 -13.58 -28.05 30.71
C ILE A 4 -12.94 -27.37 31.93
N ARG A 5 -13.13 -27.96 33.10
CA ARG A 5 -12.56 -27.44 34.35
C ARG A 5 -11.04 -27.52 34.35
N ALA A 6 -10.46 -28.65 33.91
CA ALA A 6 -9.00 -28.82 33.80
C ALA A 6 -8.36 -27.85 32.78
N VAL A 7 -9.05 -27.57 31.65
CA VAL A 7 -8.56 -26.63 30.64
C VAL A 7 -8.65 -25.18 31.12
N THR A 8 -9.69 -24.84 31.89
CA THR A 8 -9.85 -23.49 32.46
C THR A 8 -8.84 -23.23 33.57
N GLU A 9 -8.52 -24.24 34.40
CA GLU A 9 -7.48 -24.16 35.45
C GLU A 9 -6.06 -24.04 34.83
N ALA A 10 -5.86 -24.52 33.61
CA ALA A 10 -4.61 -24.34 32.84
C ALA A 10 -4.51 -22.96 32.14
N GLY A 11 -5.47 -22.06 32.35
CA GLY A 11 -5.46 -20.68 31.80
C GLY A 11 -5.97 -20.56 30.35
N TYR A 12 -6.57 -21.61 29.79
CA TYR A 12 -7.16 -21.59 28.45
C TYR A 12 -8.69 -21.50 28.56
N GLY A 13 -9.31 -20.60 27.81
CA GLY A 13 -10.76 -20.49 27.74
C GLY A 13 -11.39 -21.67 27.03
N ALA A 14 -12.13 -22.53 27.73
CA ALA A 14 -12.88 -23.63 27.14
C ALA A 14 -14.38 -23.45 27.36
N GLU A 15 -15.14 -23.32 26.27
CA GLU A 15 -16.61 -23.28 26.29
C GLU A 15 -17.22 -24.56 25.70
N LYS A 16 -18.30 -25.02 26.33
CA LYS A 16 -19.06 -26.19 25.87
C LYS A 16 -19.79 -25.82 24.60
N LYS A 17 -19.38 -26.37 23.44
CA LYS A 17 -20.07 -26.22 22.17
C LYS A 17 -21.47 -26.85 22.28
N LYS A 18 -22.50 -26.03 22.44
CA LYS A 18 -23.90 -26.51 22.36
C LYS A 18 -24.16 -26.99 20.96
N ALA A 19 -24.51 -28.28 20.83
CA ALA A 19 -25.04 -28.84 19.58
C ALA A 19 -26.34 -28.09 19.27
N GLY A 20 -26.35 -27.29 18.22
CA GLY A 20 -27.57 -26.63 17.74
C GLY A 20 -27.41 -25.09 17.64
N ASN A 21 -26.43 -24.61 16.89
CA ASN A 21 -26.46 -23.18 16.53
C ASN A 21 -26.15 -22.99 15.03
N ILE A 22 -27.21 -22.88 14.25
CA ILE A 22 -27.22 -22.49 12.84
C ILE A 22 -26.53 -21.13 12.60
N GLN A 23 -26.39 -20.30 13.65
CA GLN A 23 -25.72 -19.00 13.58
C GLN A 23 -24.21 -19.07 13.38
N THR A 24 -23.54 -20.15 13.81
CA THR A 24 -22.09 -20.30 13.62
C THR A 24 -21.77 -20.64 12.17
N THR A 25 -22.64 -21.39 11.49
CA THR A 25 -22.52 -21.71 10.06
C THR A 25 -22.78 -20.47 9.20
N GLN A 26 -23.74 -19.61 9.58
CA GLN A 26 -23.99 -18.34 8.89
C GLN A 26 -22.85 -17.34 9.04
N LYS A 27 -22.16 -17.31 10.20
CA LYS A 27 -21.00 -16.43 10.41
C LYS A 27 -19.79 -16.90 9.61
N ALA A 28 -19.52 -18.20 9.55
CA ALA A 28 -18.45 -18.77 8.73
C ALA A 28 -18.72 -18.60 7.23
N VAL A 29 -19.98 -18.82 6.78
CA VAL A 29 -20.41 -18.59 5.39
C VAL A 29 -20.36 -17.08 5.07
N GLY A 30 -20.76 -16.21 5.99
CA GLY A 30 -20.66 -14.75 5.83
C GLY A 30 -19.21 -14.26 5.73
N GLU A 31 -18.29 -14.82 6.51
CA GLU A 31 -16.86 -14.52 6.43
C GLU A 31 -16.21 -15.05 5.14
N ASP A 32 -16.62 -16.21 4.65
CA ASP A 32 -16.16 -16.76 3.36
C ASP A 32 -16.68 -15.93 2.17
N ILE A 33 -17.94 -15.50 2.20
CA ILE A 33 -18.52 -14.62 1.17
C ILE A 33 -17.86 -13.24 1.19
N LEU A 34 -17.52 -12.71 2.37
CA LEU A 34 -16.79 -11.44 2.51
C LEU A 34 -15.34 -11.56 2.02
N LYS A 35 -14.67 -12.69 2.23
CA LYS A 35 -13.32 -12.97 1.70
C LYS A 35 -13.32 -13.09 0.18
N ASP A 36 -14.32 -13.73 -0.42
CA ASP A 36 -14.45 -13.82 -1.88
C ASP A 36 -14.69 -12.45 -2.53
N GLN A 37 -15.33 -11.51 -1.83
CA GLN A 37 -15.52 -10.14 -2.34
C GLN A 37 -14.29 -9.24 -2.17
N GLU A 38 -13.37 -9.54 -1.25
CA GLU A 38 -12.14 -8.76 -1.09
C GLU A 38 -11.09 -9.07 -2.17
N SER A 39 -11.02 -10.30 -2.66
CA SER A 39 -10.07 -10.73 -3.69
C SER A 39 -10.19 -9.94 -5.00
N PRO A 40 -11.38 -9.76 -5.61
CA PRO A 40 -11.51 -8.97 -6.84
C PRO A 40 -11.23 -7.47 -6.62
N LYS A 41 -11.54 -6.93 -5.43
CA LYS A 41 -11.24 -5.52 -5.08
C LYS A 41 -9.74 -5.29 -4.95
N LEU A 42 -8.99 -6.22 -4.33
CA LEU A 42 -7.53 -6.17 -4.24
C LEU A 42 -6.87 -6.26 -5.63
N LYS A 43 -7.34 -7.18 -6.48
CA LYS A 43 -6.85 -7.33 -7.86
C LYS A 43 -7.07 -6.04 -8.67
N ARG A 44 -8.24 -5.43 -8.56
CA ARG A 44 -8.56 -4.18 -9.26
C ARG A 44 -7.66 -3.02 -8.77
N ARG A 45 -7.46 -2.89 -7.46
CA ARG A 45 -6.54 -1.90 -6.87
C ARG A 45 -5.11 -2.10 -7.37
N PHE A 46 -4.65 -3.35 -7.39
CA PHE A 46 -3.32 -3.69 -7.90
C PHE A 46 -3.15 -3.27 -9.36
N ILE A 47 -4.09 -3.60 -10.24
CA ILE A 47 -4.01 -3.24 -11.67
C ILE A 47 -3.94 -1.73 -11.86
N TYR A 48 -4.77 -0.96 -11.15
CA TYR A 48 -4.72 0.51 -11.23
C TYR A 48 -3.41 1.07 -10.66
N SER A 49 -2.97 0.60 -9.48
CA SER A 49 -1.70 1.04 -8.89
C SER A 49 -0.52 0.71 -9.79
N LEU A 50 -0.51 -0.48 -10.40
CA LEU A 50 0.54 -0.90 -11.33
C LEU A 50 0.55 -0.01 -12.59
N GLY A 51 -0.61 0.30 -13.16
CA GLY A 51 -0.73 1.17 -14.32
C GLY A 51 -0.15 2.56 -14.04
N PHE A 52 -0.53 3.19 -12.93
CA PHE A 52 0.00 4.49 -12.54
C PHE A 52 1.48 4.43 -12.16
N LEU A 53 1.95 3.34 -11.53
CA LEU A 53 3.36 3.13 -11.23
C LEU A 53 4.20 3.03 -12.51
N LEU A 54 3.74 2.33 -13.53
CA LEU A 54 4.45 2.22 -14.81
C LEU A 54 4.57 3.58 -15.50
N ILE A 55 3.53 4.40 -15.46
CA ILE A 55 3.58 5.78 -15.97
C ILE A 55 4.59 6.61 -15.17
N LEU A 56 4.58 6.48 -13.86
CA LEU A 56 5.52 7.18 -12.98
C LEU A 56 6.97 6.76 -13.25
N MET A 57 7.23 5.46 -13.40
CA MET A 57 8.55 4.93 -13.77
C MET A 57 8.99 5.42 -15.16
N TYR A 58 8.07 5.52 -16.11
CA TYR A 58 8.36 6.05 -17.43
C TYR A 58 8.86 7.50 -17.36
N ILE A 59 8.23 8.33 -16.54
CA ILE A 59 8.58 9.75 -16.37
C ILE A 59 9.88 9.89 -15.55
N SER A 60 9.99 9.15 -14.44
CA SER A 60 11.13 9.24 -13.52
C SER A 60 12.40 8.65 -14.14
N MET A 61 12.40 7.34 -14.42
CA MET A 61 13.59 6.65 -14.93
C MET A 61 13.72 6.71 -16.44
N GLY A 62 12.61 6.57 -17.18
CA GLY A 62 12.66 6.47 -18.63
C GLY A 62 13.21 7.72 -19.29
N HIS A 63 12.79 8.90 -18.84
CA HIS A 63 13.29 10.15 -19.39
C HIS A 63 14.69 10.50 -18.83
N MET A 64 14.93 10.36 -17.52
CA MET A 64 16.20 10.75 -16.91
C MET A 64 17.37 9.84 -17.29
N MET A 65 17.15 8.52 -17.38
CA MET A 65 18.24 7.57 -17.66
C MET A 65 18.36 7.22 -19.13
N TRP A 66 17.25 7.14 -19.86
CA TRP A 66 17.24 6.65 -21.26
C TRP A 66 16.81 7.71 -22.25
N GLY A 67 16.47 8.92 -21.79
CA GLY A 67 16.09 10.02 -22.68
C GLY A 67 14.83 9.75 -23.50
N TRP A 68 13.88 8.99 -22.94
CA TRP A 68 12.64 8.68 -23.66
C TRP A 68 11.86 9.96 -23.98
N PRO A 69 11.17 10.00 -25.12
CA PRO A 69 10.48 11.20 -25.57
C PRO A 69 9.36 11.58 -24.58
N LEU A 70 9.42 12.82 -24.10
CA LEU A 70 8.36 13.45 -23.32
C LEU A 70 7.76 14.62 -24.11
N PRO A 71 6.51 14.99 -23.86
CA PRO A 71 5.93 16.21 -24.41
C PRO A 71 6.79 17.43 -24.13
N GLU A 72 6.90 18.36 -25.08
CA GLU A 72 7.78 19.54 -25.01
C GLU A 72 7.59 20.38 -23.75
N PHE A 73 6.35 20.45 -23.22
CA PHE A 73 6.06 21.21 -22.00
C PHE A 73 6.65 20.59 -20.72
N LEU A 74 7.01 19.31 -20.74
CA LEU A 74 7.68 18.60 -19.65
C LEU A 74 9.19 18.52 -19.88
N SER A 75 9.62 18.50 -21.16
CA SER A 75 11.01 18.44 -21.53
C SER A 75 11.71 19.75 -21.14
N GLY A 76 12.61 19.69 -20.16
CA GLY A 76 13.31 20.86 -19.62
C GLY A 76 12.61 21.60 -18.46
N ASN A 77 11.37 21.24 -18.14
CA ASN A 77 10.66 21.80 -16.98
C ASN A 77 10.67 20.81 -15.81
N HIS A 78 11.76 20.83 -15.04
CA HIS A 78 11.97 19.90 -13.93
C HIS A 78 10.90 20.02 -12.83
N VAL A 79 10.38 21.22 -12.60
CA VAL A 79 9.29 21.45 -11.63
C VAL A 79 8.00 20.79 -12.10
N ALA A 80 7.64 20.90 -13.39
CA ALA A 80 6.46 20.24 -13.92
C ALA A 80 6.57 18.72 -13.86
N MET A 81 7.76 18.17 -14.09
CA MET A 81 8.03 16.73 -13.93
C MET A 81 7.85 16.27 -12.47
N GLY A 82 8.39 17.04 -11.50
CA GLY A 82 8.20 16.75 -10.09
C GLY A 82 6.74 16.84 -9.64
N LEU A 83 5.99 17.84 -10.11
CA LEU A 83 4.56 17.97 -9.84
C LEU A 83 3.76 16.80 -10.42
N LEU A 84 4.08 16.34 -11.62
CA LEU A 84 3.40 15.21 -12.24
C LEU A 84 3.68 13.91 -11.46
N GLN A 85 4.92 13.69 -11.02
CA GLN A 85 5.27 12.56 -10.15
C GLN A 85 4.52 12.63 -8.82
N LEU A 86 4.42 13.80 -8.20
CA LEU A 86 3.64 14.01 -6.97
C LEU A 86 2.18 13.64 -7.17
N LEU A 87 1.53 14.14 -8.24
CA LEU A 87 0.13 13.87 -8.55
C LEU A 87 -0.13 12.37 -8.76
N LEU A 88 0.72 11.70 -9.54
CA LEU A 88 0.61 10.26 -9.77
C LEU A 88 0.77 9.46 -8.47
N THR A 89 1.71 9.86 -7.62
CA THR A 89 1.92 9.23 -6.31
C THR A 89 0.71 9.43 -5.40
N VAL A 90 0.13 10.63 -5.36
CA VAL A 90 -1.11 10.90 -4.60
C VAL A 90 -2.25 10.00 -5.07
N VAL A 91 -2.42 9.81 -6.37
CA VAL A 91 -3.45 8.90 -6.90
C VAL A 91 -3.22 7.47 -6.40
N ILE A 92 -1.98 6.97 -6.43
CA ILE A 92 -1.64 5.64 -5.91
C ILE A 92 -1.90 5.55 -4.40
N MET A 93 -1.58 6.60 -3.63
CA MET A 93 -1.86 6.68 -2.20
C MET A 93 -3.36 6.64 -1.90
N ILE A 94 -4.18 7.35 -2.68
CA ILE A 94 -5.65 7.32 -2.56
C ILE A 94 -6.20 5.93 -2.87
N ILE A 95 -5.73 5.28 -3.93
CA ILE A 95 -6.13 3.91 -4.26
C ILE A 95 -5.82 2.95 -3.10
N ASN A 96 -4.70 3.17 -2.44
CA ASN A 96 -4.18 2.32 -1.36
C ASN A 96 -4.38 2.91 0.05
N GLN A 97 -5.30 3.87 0.22
CA GLN A 97 -5.55 4.57 1.49
C GLN A 97 -5.84 3.65 2.69
N LYS A 98 -6.35 2.43 2.44
CA LYS A 98 -6.60 1.45 3.51
C LYS A 98 -5.36 1.16 4.35
N PHE A 99 -4.16 1.13 3.75
CA PHE A 99 -2.91 0.88 4.49
C PHE A 99 -2.59 2.03 5.44
N PHE A 100 -2.86 3.27 5.02
CA PHE A 100 -2.64 4.44 5.88
C PHE A 100 -3.64 4.48 7.03
N VAL A 101 -4.92 4.23 6.77
CA VAL A 101 -5.97 4.21 7.80
C VAL A 101 -5.74 3.05 8.79
N SER A 102 -5.46 1.84 8.29
CA SER A 102 -5.19 0.66 9.11
C SER A 102 -3.89 0.84 9.91
N GLY A 103 -2.83 1.29 9.26
CA GLY A 103 -1.52 1.53 9.89
C GLY A 103 -1.58 2.58 10.97
N TRP A 104 -2.25 3.71 10.72
CA TRP A 104 -2.44 4.78 11.69
C TRP A 104 -3.25 4.33 12.91
N LYS A 105 -4.36 3.61 12.66
CA LYS A 105 -5.19 3.06 13.71
C LYS A 105 -4.40 2.08 14.60
N SER A 106 -3.64 1.17 14.02
CA SER A 106 -2.82 0.21 14.76
C SER A 106 -1.70 0.91 15.55
N PHE A 107 -1.11 1.95 14.99
CA PHE A 107 -0.09 2.75 15.66
C PHE A 107 -0.63 3.42 16.93
N ILE A 108 -1.79 4.09 16.84
CA ILE A 108 -2.41 4.78 17.99
C ILE A 108 -2.81 3.79 19.09
N HIS A 109 -3.22 2.56 18.73
CA HIS A 109 -3.60 1.53 19.71
C HIS A 109 -2.39 0.79 20.30
N GLY A 110 -1.17 1.23 20.02
CA GLY A 110 0.06 0.62 20.56
C GLY A 110 0.36 -0.78 20.04
N ALA A 111 -0.29 -1.21 18.96
CA ALA A 111 -0.09 -2.50 18.29
C ALA A 111 0.34 -2.31 16.82
N PRO A 112 1.57 -1.77 16.58
CA PRO A 112 2.06 -1.55 15.23
C PRO A 112 2.11 -2.86 14.45
N ASN A 113 1.61 -2.84 13.23
CA ASN A 113 1.56 -3.98 12.32
C ASN A 113 2.28 -3.66 11.00
N MET A 114 2.25 -4.61 10.05
CA MET A 114 2.85 -4.43 8.73
C MET A 114 2.28 -3.21 7.98
N ASP A 115 0.99 -2.92 8.13
CA ASP A 115 0.35 -1.75 7.50
C ASP A 115 0.90 -0.43 8.09
N THR A 116 1.26 -0.42 9.39
CA THR A 116 1.91 0.72 10.05
C THR A 116 3.29 1.00 9.43
N LEU A 117 4.10 -0.04 9.24
CA LEU A 117 5.43 0.09 8.64
C LEU A 117 5.34 0.62 7.20
N VAL A 118 4.40 0.09 6.42
CA VAL A 118 4.14 0.52 5.04
C VAL A 118 3.69 1.98 5.00
N ALA A 119 2.74 2.36 5.86
CA ALA A 119 2.23 3.74 5.94
C ALA A 119 3.34 4.74 6.32
N MET A 120 4.20 4.37 7.28
CA MET A 120 5.35 5.20 7.68
C MET A 120 6.38 5.33 6.56
N GLY A 121 6.77 4.22 5.92
CA GLY A 121 7.78 4.24 4.85
C GLY A 121 7.31 5.02 3.62
N ALA A 122 6.12 4.71 3.12
CA ALA A 122 5.55 5.43 1.98
C ALA A 122 5.25 6.91 2.31
N GLY A 123 4.74 7.18 3.52
CA GLY A 123 4.48 8.54 4.00
C GLY A 123 5.76 9.36 4.12
N ALA A 124 6.81 8.81 4.71
CA ALA A 124 8.11 9.50 4.84
C ALA A 124 8.73 9.80 3.47
N ALA A 125 8.72 8.83 2.55
CA ALA A 125 9.21 9.02 1.19
C ALA A 125 8.44 10.11 0.45
N PHE A 126 7.12 10.14 0.58
CA PHE A 126 6.25 11.15 -0.02
C PHE A 126 6.50 12.54 0.56
N LEU A 127 6.57 12.67 1.90
CA LEU A 127 6.80 13.94 2.57
C LEU A 127 8.18 14.52 2.24
N TYR A 128 9.20 13.69 2.26
CA TYR A 128 10.56 14.11 1.89
C TYR A 128 10.63 14.59 0.43
N SER A 129 10.04 13.84 -0.49
CA SER A 129 10.01 14.21 -1.91
C SER A 129 9.22 15.50 -2.14
N THR A 130 8.14 15.71 -1.37
CA THR A 130 7.37 16.96 -1.42
C THR A 130 8.24 18.13 -0.93
N TYR A 131 8.98 17.95 0.17
CA TYR A 131 9.94 18.96 0.63
C TYR A 131 11.01 19.26 -0.43
N ALA A 132 11.61 18.21 -1.02
CA ALA A 132 12.63 18.37 -2.07
C ALA A 132 12.06 19.12 -3.29
N LEU A 133 10.79 18.86 -3.65
CA LEU A 133 10.12 19.58 -4.73
C LEU A 133 9.95 21.07 -4.41
N PHE A 134 9.56 21.44 -3.20
CA PHE A 134 9.47 22.84 -2.78
C PHE A 134 10.85 23.51 -2.77
N ALA A 135 11.89 22.84 -2.26
CA ALA A 135 13.25 23.35 -2.27
C ALA A 135 13.79 23.52 -3.71
N MET A 136 13.41 22.62 -4.62
CA MET A 136 13.74 22.73 -6.04
C MET A 136 13.09 23.93 -6.70
N THR A 137 11.85 24.30 -6.34
CA THR A 137 11.23 25.53 -6.87
C THR A 137 11.97 26.79 -6.46
N ASP A 138 12.48 26.86 -5.22
CA ASP A 138 13.31 27.97 -4.76
C ASP A 138 14.64 28.02 -5.53
N ALA A 139 15.31 26.88 -5.73
CA ALA A 139 16.52 26.79 -6.54
C ALA A 139 16.30 27.23 -8.00
N GLN A 140 15.16 26.85 -8.57
CA GLN A 140 14.76 27.25 -9.93
C GLN A 140 14.59 28.76 -10.05
N THR A 141 13.93 29.41 -9.08
CA THR A 141 13.74 30.88 -9.08
C THR A 141 15.05 31.64 -8.93
N ARG A 142 16.05 31.05 -8.28
CA ARG A 142 17.41 31.62 -8.14
C ARG A 142 18.32 31.34 -9.34
N GLY A 143 17.85 30.52 -10.31
CA GLY A 143 18.67 30.17 -11.47
C GLY A 143 19.77 29.16 -11.19
N ASP A 144 19.74 28.47 -10.04
CA ASP A 144 20.74 27.48 -9.62
C ASP A 144 20.41 26.08 -10.22
N SER A 145 20.79 25.89 -11.47
CA SER A 145 20.58 24.64 -12.19
C SER A 145 21.23 23.42 -11.52
N GLY A 146 22.35 23.61 -10.82
CA GLY A 146 23.04 22.53 -10.11
C GLY A 146 22.21 21.99 -8.96
N ARG A 147 21.61 22.87 -8.15
CA ARG A 147 20.71 22.47 -7.07
C ARG A 147 19.40 21.89 -7.57
N VAL A 148 18.85 22.42 -8.65
CA VAL A 148 17.66 21.87 -9.29
C VAL A 148 17.88 20.39 -9.66
N MET A 149 19.01 20.09 -10.30
CA MET A 149 19.35 18.72 -10.69
C MET A 149 19.57 17.82 -9.45
N SER A 150 20.24 18.34 -8.41
CA SER A 150 20.43 17.61 -7.14
C SER A 150 19.09 17.20 -6.53
N TYR A 151 18.17 18.14 -6.38
CA TYR A 151 16.85 17.84 -5.82
C TYR A 151 16.01 16.89 -6.68
N MET A 152 16.16 16.91 -8.02
CA MET A 152 15.52 15.94 -8.89
C MET A 152 15.95 14.51 -8.58
N HIS A 153 17.21 14.28 -8.28
CA HIS A 153 17.73 12.96 -7.90
C HIS A 153 17.31 12.53 -6.49
N GLU A 154 16.80 13.44 -5.68
CA GLU A 154 16.32 13.16 -4.31
C GLU A 154 14.83 12.86 -4.25
N PHE A 155 14.13 12.74 -5.37
CA PHE A 155 12.72 12.36 -5.39
C PHE A 155 12.53 10.86 -5.12
N TYR A 156 11.78 10.55 -4.07
CA TYR A 156 11.37 9.20 -3.68
C TYR A 156 9.88 8.93 -3.94
N PHE A 157 9.24 9.70 -4.82
CA PHE A 157 7.84 9.49 -5.21
C PHE A 157 7.61 8.09 -5.76
N GLU A 158 8.53 7.62 -6.60
CA GLU A 158 8.52 6.27 -7.16
C GLU A 158 8.65 5.20 -6.06
N SER A 159 9.54 5.42 -5.09
CA SER A 159 9.71 4.49 -3.96
C SER A 159 8.45 4.39 -3.12
N ALA A 160 7.79 5.51 -2.82
CA ALA A 160 6.49 5.52 -2.12
C ALA A 160 5.42 4.74 -2.88
N ALA A 161 5.31 4.97 -4.19
CA ALA A 161 4.37 4.29 -5.05
C ALA A 161 4.67 2.78 -5.18
N MET A 162 5.95 2.41 -5.28
CA MET A 162 6.41 1.03 -5.37
C MET A 162 6.11 0.26 -4.08
N ILE A 163 6.40 0.82 -2.90
CA ILE A 163 6.07 0.22 -1.60
C ILE A 163 4.58 -0.13 -1.55
N LEU A 164 3.70 0.82 -1.89
CA LEU A 164 2.24 0.62 -1.86
C LEU A 164 1.77 -0.42 -2.87
N THR A 165 2.36 -0.46 -4.05
CA THR A 165 2.01 -1.42 -5.08
C THR A 165 2.47 -2.82 -4.71
N LEU A 166 3.71 -2.99 -4.21
CA LEU A 166 4.26 -4.27 -3.80
C LEU A 166 3.51 -4.87 -2.60
N ILE A 167 3.14 -4.06 -1.61
CA ILE A 167 2.35 -4.57 -0.48
C ILE A 167 0.95 -5.02 -0.92
N THR A 168 0.36 -4.36 -1.90
CA THR A 168 -0.92 -4.78 -2.48
C THR A 168 -0.81 -6.13 -3.17
N VAL A 169 0.30 -6.40 -3.89
CA VAL A 169 0.63 -7.74 -4.42
C VAL A 169 0.74 -8.75 -3.31
N GLY A 170 1.53 -8.44 -2.26
CA GLY A 170 1.70 -9.34 -1.11
C GLY A 170 0.38 -9.73 -0.47
N LYS A 171 -0.50 -8.77 -0.21
CA LYS A 171 -1.85 -9.01 0.33
C LYS A 171 -2.74 -9.83 -0.62
N MET A 172 -2.63 -9.60 -1.92
CA MET A 172 -3.37 -10.39 -2.91
C MET A 172 -2.90 -11.86 -2.94
N LEU A 173 -1.58 -12.09 -2.89
CA LEU A 173 -1.02 -13.44 -2.85
C LEU A 173 -1.38 -14.15 -1.55
N GLU A 174 -1.33 -13.46 -0.41
CA GLU A 174 -1.76 -13.98 0.89
C GLU A 174 -3.23 -14.40 0.88
N ALA A 175 -4.12 -13.56 0.37
CA ALA A 175 -5.55 -13.86 0.25
C ALA A 175 -5.80 -15.09 -0.63
N ARG A 176 -5.07 -15.19 -1.76
CA ARG A 176 -5.17 -16.33 -2.67
C ARG A 176 -4.66 -17.64 -2.07
N SER A 177 -3.57 -17.58 -1.31
CA SER A 177 -3.00 -18.75 -0.62
C SER A 177 -3.95 -19.27 0.47
N LYS A 178 -4.53 -18.36 1.27
CA LYS A 178 -5.50 -18.73 2.31
C LYS A 178 -6.76 -19.36 1.74
N GLY A 179 -7.27 -18.89 0.60
CA GLY A 179 -8.42 -19.48 -0.09
C GLY A 179 -8.17 -20.93 -0.50
N ARG A 180 -7.03 -21.22 -1.12
CA ARG A 180 -6.66 -22.59 -1.54
C ARG A 180 -6.53 -23.58 -0.38
N THR A 181 -5.99 -23.14 0.75
CA THR A 181 -5.85 -23.99 1.94
C THR A 181 -7.21 -24.35 2.53
N THR A 182 -8.13 -23.41 2.54
CA THR A 182 -9.50 -23.63 3.04
C THR A 182 -10.27 -24.62 2.15
N ASP A 183 -10.12 -24.53 0.83
CA ASP A 183 -10.76 -25.45 -0.12
C ASP A 183 -10.21 -26.89 0.01
N ALA A 184 -8.89 -27.02 0.22
CA ALA A 184 -8.25 -28.33 0.43
C ALA A 184 -8.65 -28.99 1.77
N LEU A 185 -9.08 -28.21 2.77
CA LEU A 185 -9.57 -28.75 4.04
C LEU A 185 -11.08 -29.11 4.00
N LYS A 186 -11.80 -28.65 2.99
CA LYS A 186 -13.23 -28.95 2.79
C LYS A 186 -13.47 -30.14 1.85
N SER A 187 -12.44 -30.58 1.09
CA SER A 187 -12.47 -31.78 0.25
C SER A 187 -12.05 -33.02 1.01
#